data_a027092d3b2e06501d97ca29e60d632d
#
_entry.id   a027092d3b2e06501d97ca29e60d632d
#
_cell.length_a   1.000
_cell.length_b   1.000
_cell.length_c   1.000
_cell.angle_alpha   90.00
_cell.angle_beta   90.00
_cell.angle_gamma   90.00
#
_symmetry.space_group_name_H-M   'P 1'
#
loop_
_entity.id
_entity.type
_entity.pdbx_description
1 polymer ?
#
loop_
_entity_poly.entity_id
_entity_poly.type
_entity_poly.pdbx_seq_one_letter_code
_entity_poly.pdbx_strand_id
1 'polypeptide(L)'
;KKCDFIAGRKIDALLFGDHHPYGVYSEMNDYDALQQHALADYYNVFYKNGHCTIFSAGILPSNYQELLNKYFGSLPFNKTATKEISHAILPSSQKKWNILNDAEGVQGAIRIARACPLPTDPVFPKLQVLNVLFGGFFGSRLMTNIREDKGYTYGIYSYLMNHIHASAILISTEAGRDVCEATVKEVYHEMEQLRMHEVGKEELLLVKNYLIGTLLGDLDGPFHIIGRWKNLILHGMNESHFNYYVDVIKSIESKELKQLAEEYLHPADFYELVVV
;
A
#
# COMPACT_ATOMS: atom_id res chain seq x y z
N LYS A 1 22.28 -8.62 4.04
CA LYS A 1 20.78 -8.59 3.99
C LYS A 1 20.35 -8.77 2.54
N LYS A 2 19.15 -9.32 2.26
CA LYS A 2 18.64 -9.47 0.88
C LYS A 2 18.34 -8.09 0.27
N CYS A 3 18.54 -7.93 -1.03
CA CYS A 3 18.27 -6.68 -1.76
C CYS A 3 16.83 -6.19 -1.57
N ASP A 4 15.85 -7.10 -1.62
CA ASP A 4 14.45 -6.83 -1.38
C ASP A 4 14.19 -6.19 -0.01
N PHE A 5 14.80 -6.74 1.05
CA PHE A 5 14.67 -6.21 2.41
C PHE A 5 15.23 -4.78 2.55
N ILE A 6 16.36 -4.50 1.89
CA ILE A 6 16.97 -3.15 1.90
C ILE A 6 16.09 -2.19 1.10
N ALA A 7 15.65 -2.62 -0.08
CA ALA A 7 14.83 -1.81 -0.98
C ALA A 7 13.50 -1.40 -0.33
N GLY A 8 12.82 -2.33 0.35
CA GLY A 8 11.56 -2.03 1.04
C GLY A 8 11.72 -0.95 2.12
N ARG A 9 12.74 -1.09 2.99
CA ARG A 9 13.01 -0.10 4.03
C ARG A 9 13.44 1.26 3.46
N LYS A 10 14.31 1.24 2.46
CA LYS A 10 14.87 2.48 1.92
C LYS A 10 13.85 3.29 1.16
N ILE A 11 12.93 2.65 0.42
CA ILE A 11 11.90 3.40 -0.32
C ILE A 11 10.95 4.15 0.62
N ASP A 12 10.59 3.57 1.76
CA ASP A 12 9.76 4.22 2.77
C ASP A 12 10.47 5.44 3.37
N ALA A 13 11.76 5.31 3.68
CA ALA A 13 12.58 6.43 4.15
C ALA A 13 12.71 7.55 3.11
N LEU A 14 12.78 7.22 1.81
CA LEU A 14 12.80 8.21 0.74
C LEU A 14 11.48 8.95 0.59
N LEU A 15 10.35 8.25 0.79
CA LEU A 15 9.01 8.82 0.70
C LEU A 15 8.64 9.68 1.90
N PHE A 16 8.94 9.22 3.11
CA PHE A 16 8.42 9.80 4.33
C PHE A 16 9.49 10.51 5.17
N GLY A 17 10.76 10.18 4.98
CA GLY A 17 11.87 10.67 5.77
C GLY A 17 12.39 9.64 6.78
N ASP A 18 13.71 9.65 7.04
CA ASP A 18 14.39 8.68 7.90
C ASP A 18 13.95 8.73 9.38
N HIS A 19 13.32 9.83 9.82
CA HIS A 19 12.84 10.01 11.18
C HIS A 19 11.30 9.98 11.30
N HIS A 20 10.59 9.83 10.19
CA HIS A 20 9.13 9.71 10.21
C HIS A 20 8.72 8.29 10.63
N PRO A 21 7.63 8.10 11.41
CA PRO A 21 7.17 6.76 11.82
C PRO A 21 6.95 5.77 10.67
N TYR A 22 6.63 6.25 9.47
CA TYR A 22 6.48 5.40 8.28
C TYR A 22 7.79 5.13 7.53
N GLY A 23 8.87 5.86 7.81
CA GLY A 23 10.16 5.70 7.15
C GLY A 23 11.27 5.14 8.03
N VAL A 24 11.07 5.13 9.36
CA VAL A 24 12.03 4.59 10.32
C VAL A 24 11.85 3.08 10.50
N TYR A 25 12.97 2.37 10.64
CA TYR A 25 12.98 0.94 10.92
C TYR A 25 13.92 0.62 12.08
N SER A 26 13.53 -0.35 12.90
CA SER A 26 14.36 -0.81 14.00
C SER A 26 15.63 -1.50 13.51
N GLU A 27 16.73 -1.24 14.17
CA GLU A 27 18.02 -1.91 14.01
C GLU A 27 18.29 -2.84 15.20
N MET A 28 19.30 -3.71 15.11
CA MET A 28 19.59 -4.67 16.18
C MET A 28 19.88 -3.99 17.52
N ASN A 29 20.59 -2.86 17.51
CA ASN A 29 20.88 -2.09 18.70
C ASN A 29 19.63 -1.57 19.42
N ASP A 30 18.54 -1.32 18.70
CA ASP A 30 17.26 -0.88 19.30
C ASP A 30 16.67 -2.01 20.16
N TYR A 31 16.77 -3.27 19.67
CA TYR A 31 16.31 -4.44 20.42
C TYR A 31 17.19 -4.71 21.63
N ASP A 32 18.50 -4.56 21.51
CA ASP A 32 19.46 -4.76 22.61
C ASP A 32 19.28 -3.68 23.70
N ALA A 33 18.83 -2.49 23.33
CA ALA A 33 18.57 -1.37 24.25
C ALA A 33 17.23 -1.48 24.97
N LEU A 34 16.31 -2.39 24.56
CA LEU A 34 15.00 -2.52 25.18
C LEU A 34 15.09 -2.97 26.65
N GLN A 35 14.36 -2.25 27.50
CA GLN A 35 14.26 -2.56 28.92
C GLN A 35 12.83 -3.01 29.26
N GLN A 36 12.70 -3.98 30.18
CA GLN A 36 11.40 -4.51 30.58
C GLN A 36 10.45 -3.41 31.10
N HIS A 37 10.96 -2.46 31.87
CA HIS A 37 10.14 -1.37 32.41
C HIS A 37 9.60 -0.46 31.29
N ALA A 38 10.40 -0.16 30.25
CA ALA A 38 9.95 0.66 29.11
C ALA A 38 8.81 0.00 28.35
N LEU A 39 8.86 -1.34 28.17
CA LEU A 39 7.76 -2.10 27.58
C LEU A 39 6.50 -2.07 28.45
N ALA A 40 6.66 -2.19 29.78
CA ALA A 40 5.55 -2.13 30.72
C ALA A 40 4.90 -0.74 30.73
N ASP A 41 5.69 0.33 30.70
CA ASP A 41 5.22 1.71 30.64
C ASP A 41 4.48 1.98 29.31
N TYR A 42 5.03 1.53 28.18
CA TYR A 42 4.36 1.63 26.88
C TYR A 42 3.02 0.90 26.88
N TYR A 43 2.98 -0.32 27.41
CA TYR A 43 1.73 -1.09 27.53
C TYR A 43 0.69 -0.36 28.38
N ASN A 44 1.09 0.17 29.55
CA ASN A 44 0.18 0.88 30.44
C ASN A 44 -0.37 2.17 29.79
N VAL A 45 0.46 2.91 29.05
CA VAL A 45 0.03 4.17 28.40
C VAL A 45 -0.83 3.92 27.19
N PHE A 46 -0.37 3.08 26.26
CA PHE A 46 -0.99 2.98 24.92
C PHE A 46 -1.99 1.84 24.78
N TYR A 47 -1.81 0.74 25.51
CA TYR A 47 -2.72 -0.42 25.43
C TYR A 47 -3.78 -0.37 26.53
N LYS A 48 -3.37 -0.26 27.77
CA LYS A 48 -4.29 -0.35 28.90
C LYS A 48 -5.16 0.90 29.07
N ASN A 49 -4.60 2.07 28.82
CA ASN A 49 -5.30 3.37 28.90
C ASN A 49 -5.60 3.98 27.51
N GLY A 50 -5.32 3.26 26.43
CA GLY A 50 -5.56 3.69 25.06
C GLY A 50 -7.01 3.59 24.63
N HIS A 51 -7.27 3.95 23.38
CA HIS A 51 -8.55 3.71 22.72
C HIS A 51 -8.60 2.26 22.20
N CYS A 52 -9.69 1.54 22.48
CA CYS A 52 -9.86 0.16 22.06
C CYS A 52 -11.10 -0.01 21.19
N THR A 53 -10.93 -0.59 20.03
CA THR A 53 -12.02 -1.02 19.14
C THR A 53 -11.90 -2.53 18.90
N ILE A 54 -12.94 -3.29 19.21
CA ILE A 54 -12.96 -4.74 19.07
C ILE A 54 -13.80 -5.10 17.86
N PHE A 55 -13.19 -5.84 16.93
CA PHE A 55 -13.86 -6.42 15.77
C PHE A 55 -13.98 -7.93 15.97
N SER A 56 -15.18 -8.48 15.81
CA SER A 56 -15.41 -9.90 15.97
C SER A 56 -16.26 -10.46 14.85
N ALA A 57 -15.88 -11.60 14.33
CA ALA A 57 -16.60 -12.30 13.26
C ALA A 57 -16.56 -13.82 13.46
N GLY A 58 -17.56 -14.51 12.96
CA GLY A 58 -17.71 -15.96 13.06
C GLY A 58 -18.91 -16.36 13.91
N ILE A 59 -18.93 -17.61 14.35
CA ILE A 59 -19.95 -18.11 15.28
C ILE A 59 -19.57 -17.69 16.70
N LEU A 60 -20.27 -16.67 17.23
CA LEU A 60 -20.01 -16.15 18.57
C LEU A 60 -20.77 -17.00 19.61
N PRO A 61 -20.13 -17.31 20.77
CA PRO A 61 -20.80 -18.03 21.85
C PRO A 61 -21.92 -17.17 22.47
N SER A 62 -22.94 -17.81 23.06
CA SER A 62 -24.07 -17.09 23.65
C SER A 62 -23.68 -16.11 24.76
N ASN A 63 -22.59 -16.40 25.49
CA ASN A 63 -22.02 -15.53 26.54
C ASN A 63 -20.94 -14.58 26.05
N TYR A 64 -20.85 -14.31 24.74
CA TYR A 64 -19.81 -13.46 24.13
C TYR A 64 -19.69 -12.11 24.82
N GLN A 65 -20.80 -11.43 25.07
CA GLN A 65 -20.81 -10.12 25.73
C GLN A 65 -20.28 -10.17 27.17
N GLU A 66 -20.58 -11.24 27.90
CA GLU A 66 -20.05 -11.48 29.26
C GLU A 66 -18.53 -11.68 29.21
N LEU A 67 -18.03 -12.42 28.22
CA LEU A 67 -16.60 -12.60 28.03
C LEU A 67 -15.88 -11.29 27.71
N LEU A 68 -16.45 -10.46 26.82
CA LEU A 68 -15.90 -9.12 26.55
C LEU A 68 -15.86 -8.25 27.82
N ASN A 69 -16.95 -8.21 28.57
CA ASN A 69 -16.99 -7.44 29.81
C ASN A 69 -16.01 -7.97 30.85
N LYS A 70 -15.85 -9.29 30.97
CA LYS A 70 -14.90 -9.91 31.89
C LYS A 70 -13.45 -9.53 31.59
N TYR A 71 -13.04 -9.52 30.33
CA TYR A 71 -11.64 -9.35 29.94
C TYR A 71 -11.27 -7.91 29.58
N PHE A 72 -12.23 -7.12 29.13
CA PHE A 72 -12.00 -5.75 28.67
C PHE A 72 -12.79 -4.70 29.47
N GLY A 73 -13.92 -5.07 30.07
CA GLY A 73 -14.83 -4.11 30.70
C GLY A 73 -14.30 -3.42 31.96
N SER A 74 -13.29 -4.00 32.61
CA SER A 74 -12.64 -3.41 33.79
C SER A 74 -11.41 -2.57 33.45
N LEU A 75 -10.98 -2.54 32.18
CA LEU A 75 -9.82 -1.77 31.75
C LEU A 75 -10.17 -0.27 31.64
N PRO A 76 -9.26 0.61 32.06
CA PRO A 76 -9.51 2.06 32.07
C PRO A 76 -9.30 2.67 30.68
N PHE A 77 -9.92 2.08 29.65
CA PHE A 77 -9.82 2.61 28.29
C PHE A 77 -10.23 4.08 28.23
N ASN A 78 -9.42 4.88 27.57
CA ASN A 78 -9.68 6.28 27.38
C ASN A 78 -10.85 6.48 26.40
N LYS A 79 -11.91 7.15 26.85
CA LYS A 79 -13.10 7.46 26.01
C LYS A 79 -12.91 8.72 25.18
N THR A 80 -11.91 9.51 25.49
CA THR A 80 -11.53 10.70 24.72
C THR A 80 -10.47 10.31 23.69
N ALA A 81 -10.64 10.80 22.47
CA ALA A 81 -9.61 10.63 21.44
C ALA A 81 -8.26 11.10 21.98
N THR A 82 -7.25 10.25 21.88
CA THR A 82 -5.87 10.65 22.16
C THR A 82 -5.50 11.81 21.23
N LYS A 83 -4.77 12.79 21.76
CA LYS A 83 -4.27 13.89 20.94
C LYS A 83 -3.47 13.31 19.78
N GLU A 84 -3.91 13.60 18.58
CA GLU A 84 -3.22 13.17 17.36
C GLU A 84 -1.82 13.81 17.32
N ILE A 85 -0.81 12.97 17.18
CA ILE A 85 0.58 13.44 17.04
C ILE A 85 0.84 13.54 15.55
N SER A 86 0.99 14.77 15.06
CA SER A 86 1.38 15.01 13.67
C SER A 86 2.90 14.90 13.54
N HIS A 87 3.34 14.11 12.58
CA HIS A 87 4.75 13.99 12.18
C HIS A 87 4.95 14.63 10.82
N ALA A 88 5.97 15.50 10.69
CA ALA A 88 6.30 16.12 9.42
C ALA A 88 6.88 15.07 8.46
N ILE A 89 6.30 14.97 7.27
CA ILE A 89 6.87 14.17 6.18
C ILE A 89 7.97 15.00 5.53
N LEU A 90 9.20 14.48 5.54
CA LEU A 90 10.39 15.12 4.99
C LEU A 90 11.02 14.18 3.94
N PRO A 91 10.46 14.13 2.73
CA PRO A 91 10.91 13.21 1.70
C PRO A 91 12.31 13.57 1.20
N SER A 92 13.03 12.60 0.66
CA SER A 92 14.34 12.82 0.05
C SER A 92 14.26 13.84 -1.09
N SER A 93 15.24 14.73 -1.18
CA SER A 93 15.39 15.62 -2.34
C SER A 93 15.90 14.88 -3.58
N GLN A 94 16.66 13.79 -3.39
CA GLN A 94 17.16 12.95 -4.47
C GLN A 94 16.11 11.91 -4.85
N LYS A 95 15.80 11.82 -6.15
CA LYS A 95 14.76 10.91 -6.68
C LYS A 95 15.30 9.56 -7.13
N LYS A 96 16.58 9.44 -7.53
CA LYS A 96 17.16 8.21 -8.09
C LYS A 96 18.28 7.70 -7.21
N TRP A 97 18.18 6.41 -6.85
CA TRP A 97 19.11 5.73 -5.96
C TRP A 97 19.52 4.37 -6.52
N ASN A 98 20.83 4.13 -6.55
CA ASN A 98 21.41 2.84 -6.86
C ASN A 98 22.28 2.42 -5.67
N ILE A 99 22.00 1.26 -5.11
CA ILE A 99 22.72 0.70 -3.95
C ILE A 99 23.36 -0.63 -4.34
N LEU A 100 24.66 -0.71 -4.26
CA LEU A 100 25.38 -1.96 -4.37
C LEU A 100 25.39 -2.64 -2.99
N ASN A 101 24.63 -3.71 -2.83
CA ASN A 101 24.53 -4.49 -1.61
C ASN A 101 25.39 -5.77 -1.67
N ASP A 102 25.41 -6.43 -2.83
CA ASP A 102 26.14 -7.67 -3.05
C ASP A 102 26.79 -7.65 -4.43
N ALA A 103 28.11 -7.52 -4.47
CA ALA A 103 28.85 -7.42 -5.73
C ALA A 103 28.72 -8.69 -6.61
N GLU A 104 28.55 -9.85 -5.98
CA GLU A 104 28.41 -11.15 -6.64
C GLU A 104 26.92 -11.56 -6.81
N GLY A 105 25.99 -10.75 -6.33
CA GLY A 105 24.56 -11.02 -6.41
C GLY A 105 24.04 -11.03 -7.85
N VAL A 106 23.20 -12.01 -8.18
CA VAL A 106 22.62 -12.20 -9.52
C VAL A 106 21.24 -11.56 -9.64
N GLN A 107 20.64 -11.11 -8.54
CA GLN A 107 19.33 -10.48 -8.50
C GLN A 107 19.41 -9.10 -7.88
N GLY A 108 18.58 -8.19 -8.41
CA GLY A 108 18.35 -6.87 -7.86
C GLY A 108 16.88 -6.66 -7.47
N ALA A 109 16.66 -5.78 -6.53
CA ALA A 109 15.33 -5.33 -6.12
C ALA A 109 15.07 -3.90 -6.61
N ILE A 110 13.93 -3.69 -7.26
CA ILE A 110 13.50 -2.41 -7.80
C ILE A 110 12.28 -1.93 -7.02
N ARG A 111 12.32 -0.67 -6.58
CA ARG A 111 11.17 0.05 -6.01
C ARG A 111 11.03 1.39 -6.71
N ILE A 112 9.84 1.65 -7.23
CA ILE A 112 9.50 2.94 -7.85
C ILE A 112 8.24 3.45 -7.16
N ALA A 113 8.32 4.61 -6.50
CA ALA A 113 7.22 5.05 -5.64
C ALA A 113 7.03 6.57 -5.64
N ARG A 114 5.79 7.01 -5.43
CA ARG A 114 5.44 8.41 -5.19
C ARG A 114 4.30 8.52 -4.20
N ALA A 115 4.22 9.64 -3.48
CA ALA A 115 3.05 9.96 -2.66
C ALA A 115 1.80 10.10 -3.54
N CYS A 116 0.66 9.71 -3.00
CA CYS A 116 -0.66 9.85 -3.63
C CYS A 116 -1.72 10.28 -2.60
N PRO A 117 -2.94 10.65 -3.04
CA PRO A 117 -4.04 11.00 -2.15
C PRO A 117 -4.38 9.91 -1.13
N LEU A 118 -4.91 10.32 0.01
CA LEU A 118 -5.38 9.42 1.06
C LEU A 118 -6.64 8.64 0.63
N PRO A 119 -6.94 7.48 1.24
CA PRO A 119 -8.16 6.72 0.97
C PRO A 119 -9.46 7.51 1.14
N THR A 120 -9.45 8.58 1.96
CA THR A 120 -10.59 9.48 2.18
C THR A 120 -10.81 10.50 1.05
N ASP A 121 -9.85 10.66 0.15
CA ASP A 121 -9.96 11.58 -0.98
C ASP A 121 -10.92 10.99 -2.04
N PRO A 122 -11.85 11.79 -2.61
CA PRO A 122 -12.77 11.33 -3.65
C PRO A 122 -12.09 10.79 -4.92
N VAL A 123 -10.85 11.18 -5.20
CA VAL A 123 -10.11 10.66 -6.36
C VAL A 123 -9.54 9.25 -6.11
N PHE A 124 -9.36 8.87 -4.86
CA PHE A 124 -8.69 7.62 -4.50
C PHE A 124 -9.33 6.36 -5.09
N PRO A 125 -10.65 6.16 -5.07
CA PRO A 125 -11.31 5.03 -5.74
C PRO A 125 -10.99 4.93 -7.24
N LYS A 126 -10.87 6.06 -7.92
CA LYS A 126 -10.49 6.12 -9.34
C LYS A 126 -9.02 5.75 -9.54
N LEU A 127 -8.16 6.22 -8.65
CA LEU A 127 -6.74 5.85 -8.63
C LEU A 127 -6.54 4.35 -8.37
N GLN A 128 -7.42 3.71 -7.59
CA GLN A 128 -7.42 2.25 -7.42
C GLN A 128 -7.67 1.52 -8.74
N VAL A 129 -8.61 1.99 -9.56
CA VAL A 129 -8.86 1.41 -10.90
C VAL A 129 -7.65 1.58 -11.81
N LEU A 130 -7.06 2.77 -11.85
CA LEU A 130 -5.83 3.03 -12.61
C LEU A 130 -4.68 2.12 -12.14
N ASN A 131 -4.49 1.98 -10.84
CA ASN A 131 -3.43 1.12 -10.29
C ASN A 131 -3.62 -0.35 -10.65
N VAL A 132 -4.86 -0.86 -10.64
CA VAL A 132 -5.15 -2.24 -11.04
C VAL A 132 -4.83 -2.45 -12.52
N LEU A 133 -5.26 -1.54 -13.39
CA LEU A 133 -4.92 -1.56 -14.82
C LEU A 133 -3.39 -1.56 -15.03
N PHE A 134 -2.67 -0.70 -14.32
CA PHE A 134 -1.23 -0.52 -14.47
C PHE A 134 -0.42 -1.74 -14.01
N GLY A 135 -0.65 -2.21 -12.76
CA GLY A 135 0.16 -3.29 -12.18
C GLY A 135 -0.52 -4.06 -11.05
N GLY A 136 -1.84 -3.94 -10.86
CA GLY A 136 -2.53 -4.48 -9.67
C GLY A 136 -3.01 -5.92 -9.79
N PHE A 137 -2.85 -6.58 -10.95
CA PHE A 137 -3.25 -7.98 -11.15
C PHE A 137 -2.42 -8.67 -12.22
N PHE A 138 -2.61 -9.97 -12.40
CA PHE A 138 -1.81 -10.78 -13.33
C PHE A 138 -1.95 -10.32 -14.80
N GLY A 139 -3.12 -9.90 -15.24
CA GLY A 139 -3.36 -9.38 -16.60
C GLY A 139 -3.12 -7.87 -16.75
N SER A 140 -2.41 -7.23 -15.82
CA SER A 140 -2.08 -5.81 -15.88
C SER A 140 -0.95 -5.52 -16.87
N ARG A 141 -0.82 -4.25 -17.27
CA ARG A 141 0.20 -3.84 -18.25
C ARG A 141 1.63 -4.19 -17.85
N LEU A 142 2.01 -3.91 -16.60
CA LEU A 142 3.34 -4.23 -16.10
C LEU A 142 3.61 -5.75 -16.15
N MET A 143 2.64 -6.57 -15.75
CA MET A 143 2.79 -8.03 -15.77
C MET A 143 2.89 -8.56 -17.21
N THR A 144 2.04 -8.12 -18.11
CA THR A 144 2.05 -8.55 -19.51
C THR A 144 3.36 -8.15 -20.19
N ASN A 145 3.76 -6.88 -20.10
CA ASN A 145 4.98 -6.40 -20.76
C ASN A 145 6.26 -7.01 -20.16
N ILE A 146 6.43 -6.87 -18.83
CA ILE A 146 7.76 -7.09 -18.21
C ILE A 146 7.96 -8.57 -17.85
N ARG A 147 6.91 -9.25 -17.40
CA ARG A 147 6.97 -10.66 -17.04
C ARG A 147 6.71 -11.58 -18.25
N GLU A 148 5.60 -11.39 -18.97
CA GLU A 148 5.18 -12.34 -20.00
C GLU A 148 5.95 -12.13 -21.30
N ASP A 149 6.01 -10.90 -21.80
CA ASP A 149 6.64 -10.63 -23.10
C ASP A 149 8.17 -10.60 -23.01
N LYS A 150 8.73 -9.99 -21.98
CA LYS A 150 10.19 -9.78 -21.84
C LYS A 150 10.88 -10.79 -20.93
N GLY A 151 10.17 -11.41 -20.00
CA GLY A 151 10.74 -12.39 -19.07
C GLY A 151 11.79 -11.83 -18.12
N TYR A 152 11.77 -10.52 -17.81
CA TYR A 152 12.76 -9.87 -16.95
C TYR A 152 12.59 -10.19 -15.47
N THR A 153 11.38 -10.55 -15.06
CA THR A 153 11.03 -10.82 -13.67
C THR A 153 10.07 -12.00 -13.54
N TYR A 154 10.04 -12.61 -12.37
CA TYR A 154 9.00 -13.58 -12.01
C TYR A 154 7.65 -12.91 -11.71
N GLY A 155 7.65 -11.64 -11.30
CA GLY A 155 6.45 -10.85 -11.08
C GLY A 155 6.78 -9.40 -10.75
N ILE A 156 5.93 -8.51 -11.23
CA ILE A 156 5.99 -7.07 -10.97
C ILE A 156 4.59 -6.58 -10.63
N TYR A 157 4.48 -5.80 -9.57
CA TYR A 157 3.20 -5.32 -9.08
C TYR A 157 3.25 -3.84 -8.74
N SER A 158 2.13 -3.16 -9.00
CA SER A 158 1.84 -1.84 -8.48
C SER A 158 0.72 -1.94 -7.45
N TYR A 159 0.89 -1.30 -6.31
CA TYR A 159 -0.13 -1.23 -5.27
C TYR A 159 -0.15 0.13 -4.59
N LEU A 160 -1.31 0.45 -4.01
CA LEU A 160 -1.47 1.65 -3.22
C LEU A 160 -1.14 1.32 -1.76
N MET A 161 -0.03 1.84 -1.27
CA MET A 161 0.35 1.77 0.14
C MET A 161 -0.50 2.77 0.91
N ASN A 162 -1.29 2.29 1.86
CA ASN A 162 -2.23 3.11 2.61
C ASN A 162 -1.92 3.09 4.09
N HIS A 163 -1.35 4.18 4.57
CA HIS A 163 -1.28 4.48 5.99
C HIS A 163 -2.41 5.45 6.35
N ILE A 164 -2.67 5.63 7.65
CA ILE A 164 -3.75 6.52 8.12
C ILE A 164 -3.51 7.98 7.68
N HIS A 165 -2.24 8.42 7.68
CA HIS A 165 -1.87 9.82 7.43
C HIS A 165 -1.09 10.05 6.14
N ALA A 166 -0.80 9.00 5.37
CA ALA A 166 -0.09 9.10 4.10
C ALA A 166 -0.38 7.89 3.21
N SER A 167 -0.32 8.09 1.90
CA SER A 167 -0.45 7.02 0.92
C SER A 167 0.58 7.19 -0.19
N ALA A 168 0.92 6.09 -0.85
CA ALA A 168 1.84 6.09 -1.97
C ALA A 168 1.45 5.04 -3.03
N ILE A 169 1.72 5.34 -4.29
CA ILE A 169 1.79 4.34 -5.35
C ILE A 169 3.17 3.71 -5.25
N LEU A 170 3.25 2.39 -5.17
CA LEU A 170 4.50 1.66 -5.09
C LEU A 170 4.54 0.52 -6.11
N ILE A 171 5.50 0.57 -7.02
CA ILE A 171 5.85 -0.51 -7.94
C ILE A 171 7.01 -1.30 -7.32
N SER A 172 6.86 -2.61 -7.29
CA SER A 172 7.79 -3.53 -6.64
C SER A 172 8.06 -4.73 -7.52
N THR A 173 9.34 -5.04 -7.71
CA THR A 173 9.80 -6.26 -8.39
C THR A 173 11.21 -6.63 -7.96
N GLU A 174 11.56 -7.91 -8.19
CA GLU A 174 12.93 -8.41 -8.23
C GLU A 174 13.20 -8.89 -9.65
N ALA A 175 14.35 -8.54 -10.20
CA ALA A 175 14.77 -8.89 -11.57
C ALA A 175 16.22 -9.37 -11.58
N GLY A 176 16.64 -10.02 -12.66
CA GLY A 176 18.05 -10.28 -12.90
C GLY A 176 18.84 -8.96 -12.86
N ARG A 177 20.03 -8.99 -12.24
CA ARG A 177 20.86 -7.79 -12.09
C ARG A 177 21.15 -7.10 -13.43
N ASP A 178 21.40 -7.90 -14.45
CA ASP A 178 21.69 -7.48 -15.83
C ASP A 178 20.51 -6.81 -16.54
N VAL A 179 19.28 -7.06 -16.10
CA VAL A 179 18.04 -6.50 -16.68
C VAL A 179 17.33 -5.47 -15.78
N CYS A 180 17.88 -5.13 -14.61
CA CYS A 180 17.25 -4.15 -13.71
C CYS A 180 17.01 -2.80 -14.39
N GLU A 181 18.00 -2.26 -15.12
CA GLU A 181 17.86 -1.00 -15.84
C GLU A 181 16.81 -1.08 -16.95
N ALA A 182 16.79 -2.20 -17.70
CA ALA A 182 15.77 -2.43 -18.72
C ALA A 182 14.37 -2.53 -18.12
N THR A 183 14.24 -3.21 -16.97
CA THR A 183 12.97 -3.30 -16.24
C THR A 183 12.45 -1.92 -15.82
N VAL A 184 13.30 -1.06 -15.28
CA VAL A 184 12.93 0.32 -14.92
C VAL A 184 12.46 1.11 -16.15
N LYS A 185 13.15 1.00 -17.28
CA LYS A 185 12.73 1.65 -18.54
C LYS A 185 11.34 1.22 -19.00
N GLU A 186 11.04 -0.09 -18.88
CA GLU A 186 9.74 -0.61 -19.26
C GLU A 186 8.62 -0.13 -18.31
N VAL A 187 8.89 0.00 -17.02
CA VAL A 187 7.92 0.59 -16.09
C VAL A 187 7.56 2.02 -16.51
N TYR A 188 8.56 2.83 -16.84
CA TYR A 188 8.32 4.20 -17.31
C TYR A 188 7.67 4.25 -18.69
N HIS A 189 7.99 3.31 -19.56
CA HIS A 189 7.31 3.17 -20.86
C HIS A 189 5.80 2.94 -20.67
N GLU A 190 5.39 2.02 -19.80
CA GLU A 190 3.97 1.77 -19.55
C GLU A 190 3.27 2.98 -18.87
N MET A 191 3.97 3.71 -18.00
CA MET A 191 3.44 4.98 -17.48
C MET A 191 3.19 5.99 -18.62
N GLU A 192 4.10 6.09 -19.57
CA GLU A 192 3.96 6.98 -20.72
C GLU A 192 2.81 6.54 -21.64
N GLN A 193 2.68 5.25 -21.93
CA GLN A 193 1.57 4.72 -22.73
C GLN A 193 0.20 5.08 -22.11
N LEU A 194 0.04 4.94 -20.80
CA LEU A 194 -1.20 5.30 -20.09
C LEU A 194 -1.47 6.81 -20.11
N ARG A 195 -0.43 7.65 -20.13
CA ARG A 195 -0.56 9.11 -20.19
C ARG A 195 -0.86 9.61 -21.61
N MET A 196 -0.35 8.94 -22.63
CA MET A 196 -0.48 9.37 -24.02
C MET A 196 -1.72 8.84 -24.71
N HIS A 197 -2.19 7.65 -24.32
CA HIS A 197 -3.25 6.93 -25.01
C HIS A 197 -4.40 6.56 -24.07
N GLU A 198 -5.62 6.65 -24.60
CA GLU A 198 -6.78 6.12 -23.89
C GLU A 198 -6.74 4.59 -23.89
N VAL A 199 -7.21 4.00 -22.80
CA VAL A 199 -7.30 2.55 -22.60
C VAL A 199 -8.34 1.96 -23.55
N GLY A 200 -8.03 0.82 -24.16
CA GLY A 200 -8.97 0.10 -25.03
C GLY A 200 -10.21 -0.37 -24.26
N LYS A 201 -11.36 -0.45 -24.96
CA LYS A 201 -12.64 -0.86 -24.33
C LYS A 201 -12.57 -2.26 -23.72
N GLU A 202 -11.91 -3.19 -24.39
CA GLU A 202 -11.76 -4.58 -23.94
C GLU A 202 -10.89 -4.66 -22.68
N GLU A 203 -9.77 -3.93 -22.65
CA GLU A 203 -8.87 -3.85 -21.50
C GLU A 203 -9.57 -3.21 -20.29
N LEU A 204 -10.30 -2.12 -20.49
CA LEU A 204 -11.09 -1.49 -19.43
C LEU A 204 -12.16 -2.44 -18.89
N LEU A 205 -12.85 -3.16 -19.75
CA LEU A 205 -13.85 -4.15 -19.35
C LEU A 205 -13.23 -5.29 -18.54
N LEU A 206 -12.06 -5.77 -18.93
CA LEU A 206 -11.30 -6.80 -18.20
C LEU A 206 -10.98 -6.32 -16.77
N VAL A 207 -10.47 -5.08 -16.62
CA VAL A 207 -10.15 -4.49 -15.32
C VAL A 207 -11.42 -4.34 -14.45
N LYS A 208 -12.52 -3.85 -15.02
CA LYS A 208 -13.79 -3.71 -14.30
C LYS A 208 -14.31 -5.07 -13.82
N ASN A 209 -14.27 -6.09 -14.66
CA ASN A 209 -14.71 -7.44 -14.32
C ASN A 209 -13.82 -8.06 -13.22
N TYR A 210 -12.50 -7.86 -13.30
CA TYR A 210 -11.56 -8.29 -12.25
C TYR A 210 -11.89 -7.63 -10.92
N LEU A 211 -12.08 -6.31 -10.89
CA LEU A 211 -12.40 -5.57 -9.69
C LEU A 211 -13.74 -5.99 -9.07
N ILE A 212 -14.77 -6.17 -9.88
CA ILE A 212 -16.08 -6.65 -9.38
C ILE A 212 -15.95 -8.07 -8.83
N GLY A 213 -15.22 -8.96 -9.53
CA GLY A 213 -14.95 -10.31 -9.04
C GLY A 213 -14.22 -10.32 -7.69
N THR A 214 -13.20 -9.48 -7.52
CA THR A 214 -12.48 -9.32 -6.26
C THR A 214 -13.41 -8.80 -5.15
N LEU A 215 -14.24 -7.79 -5.45
CA LEU A 215 -15.22 -7.28 -4.49
C LEU A 215 -16.22 -8.35 -4.02
N LEU A 216 -16.69 -9.21 -4.91
CA LEU A 216 -17.57 -10.32 -4.53
C LEU A 216 -16.86 -11.31 -3.61
N GLY A 217 -15.57 -11.63 -3.88
CA GLY A 217 -14.75 -12.43 -2.99
C GLY A 217 -14.54 -11.80 -1.60
N ASP A 218 -14.33 -10.48 -1.58
CA ASP A 218 -14.19 -9.70 -0.32
C ASP A 218 -15.48 -9.64 0.52
N LEU A 219 -16.61 -9.97 -0.05
CA LEU A 219 -17.90 -10.04 0.65
C LEU A 219 -18.31 -11.49 0.95
N ASP A 220 -17.49 -12.47 0.60
CA ASP A 220 -17.75 -13.88 0.86
C ASP A 220 -17.33 -14.28 2.26
N GLY A 221 -18.32 -14.30 3.15
CA GLY A 221 -18.16 -14.77 4.52
C GLY A 221 -17.75 -13.70 5.54
N PRO A 222 -17.96 -14.02 6.83
CA PRO A 222 -17.87 -13.05 7.91
C PRO A 222 -16.44 -12.49 8.11
N PHE A 223 -15.41 -13.26 7.81
CA PHE A 223 -14.02 -12.84 8.02
C PHE A 223 -13.56 -11.83 6.97
N HIS A 224 -13.97 -11.98 5.72
CA HIS A 224 -13.69 -11.02 4.66
C HIS A 224 -14.46 -9.71 4.90
N ILE A 225 -15.75 -9.82 5.20
CA ILE A 225 -16.62 -8.66 5.52
C ILE A 225 -16.04 -7.85 6.68
N ILE A 226 -15.66 -8.49 7.80
CA ILE A 226 -15.13 -7.76 8.96
C ILE A 226 -13.76 -7.13 8.67
N GLY A 227 -12.92 -7.80 7.87
CA GLY A 227 -11.63 -7.24 7.44
C GLY A 227 -11.80 -5.94 6.65
N ARG A 228 -12.73 -5.94 5.71
CA ARG A 228 -13.09 -4.75 4.92
C ARG A 228 -13.69 -3.65 5.79
N TRP A 229 -14.64 -4.00 6.65
CA TRP A 229 -15.27 -3.05 7.57
C TRP A 229 -14.27 -2.43 8.55
N LYS A 230 -13.34 -3.23 9.07
CA LYS A 230 -12.25 -2.75 9.92
C LYS A 230 -11.42 -1.68 9.19
N ASN A 231 -11.05 -1.91 7.94
CA ASN A 231 -10.26 -0.95 7.16
C ASN A 231 -11.02 0.37 6.94
N LEU A 232 -12.31 0.32 6.64
CA LEU A 232 -13.14 1.53 6.52
C LEU A 232 -13.14 2.33 7.83
N ILE A 233 -13.43 1.68 8.96
CA ILE A 233 -13.49 2.34 10.27
C ILE A 233 -12.14 2.93 10.67
N LEU A 234 -11.03 2.21 10.48
CA LEU A 234 -9.69 2.68 10.83
C LEU A 234 -9.28 3.94 10.04
N HIS A 235 -9.80 4.11 8.82
CA HIS A 235 -9.58 5.31 8.01
C HIS A 235 -10.66 6.38 8.20
N GLY A 236 -11.58 6.22 9.16
CA GLY A 236 -12.68 7.17 9.38
C GLY A 236 -13.74 7.16 8.27
N MET A 237 -13.78 6.09 7.48
CA MET A 237 -14.72 5.90 6.37
C MET A 237 -15.92 5.04 6.79
N ASN A 238 -16.93 4.98 5.95
CA ASN A 238 -18.17 4.22 6.18
C ASN A 238 -18.68 3.53 4.89
N GLU A 239 -19.86 2.97 4.95
CA GLU A 239 -20.51 2.25 3.84
C GLU A 239 -20.68 3.11 2.58
N SER A 240 -20.91 4.41 2.69
CA SER A 240 -21.04 5.29 1.52
C SER A 240 -19.76 5.33 0.68
N HIS A 241 -18.61 5.19 1.31
CA HIS A 241 -17.31 5.09 0.65
C HIS A 241 -17.19 3.81 -0.19
N PHE A 242 -17.67 2.70 0.39
CA PHE A 242 -17.71 1.43 -0.34
C PHE A 242 -18.64 1.51 -1.55
N ASN A 243 -19.85 2.05 -1.37
CA ASN A 243 -20.80 2.21 -2.46
C ASN A 243 -20.26 3.12 -3.56
N TYR A 244 -19.61 4.22 -3.19
CA TYR A 244 -18.94 5.11 -4.14
C TYR A 244 -17.84 4.38 -4.92
N TYR A 245 -17.03 3.54 -4.30
CA TYR A 245 -16.04 2.74 -5.00
C TYR A 245 -16.66 1.80 -6.04
N VAL A 246 -17.76 1.13 -5.68
CA VAL A 246 -18.53 0.28 -6.62
C VAL A 246 -19.04 1.09 -7.81
N ASP A 247 -19.58 2.28 -7.56
CA ASP A 247 -20.09 3.16 -8.61
C ASP A 247 -18.97 3.65 -9.53
N VAL A 248 -17.80 4.00 -8.97
CA VAL A 248 -16.60 4.36 -9.75
C VAL A 248 -16.19 3.21 -10.67
N ILE A 249 -16.08 1.97 -10.18
CA ILE A 249 -15.70 0.83 -11.04
C ILE A 249 -16.68 0.68 -12.22
N LYS A 250 -17.98 0.85 -11.98
CA LYS A 250 -18.99 0.71 -13.02
C LYS A 250 -18.94 1.84 -14.06
N SER A 251 -18.75 3.08 -13.61
CA SER A 251 -18.92 4.27 -14.43
C SER A 251 -17.65 4.82 -15.06
N ILE A 252 -16.45 4.55 -14.49
CA ILE A 252 -15.20 5.13 -14.98
C ILE A 252 -14.95 4.85 -16.47
N GLU A 253 -14.48 5.86 -17.18
CA GLU A 253 -14.23 5.82 -18.62
C GLU A 253 -12.73 5.91 -18.96
N SER A 254 -12.35 5.45 -20.16
CA SER A 254 -10.95 5.46 -20.63
C SER A 254 -10.32 6.84 -20.62
N LYS A 255 -11.08 7.86 -20.98
CA LYS A 255 -10.64 9.26 -20.95
C LYS A 255 -10.27 9.72 -19.55
N GLU A 256 -11.06 9.32 -18.54
CA GLU A 256 -10.82 9.69 -17.14
C GLU A 256 -9.57 8.97 -16.61
N LEU A 257 -9.36 7.70 -16.97
CA LEU A 257 -8.13 6.97 -16.63
C LEU A 257 -6.89 7.60 -17.23
N LYS A 258 -6.97 8.09 -18.46
CA LYS A 258 -5.88 8.83 -19.09
C LYS A 258 -5.55 10.13 -18.31
N GLN A 259 -6.56 10.92 -17.94
CA GLN A 259 -6.37 12.13 -17.13
C GLN A 259 -5.70 11.83 -15.78
N LEU A 260 -6.14 10.77 -15.11
CA LEU A 260 -5.50 10.30 -13.88
C LEU A 260 -4.05 9.86 -14.09
N ALA A 261 -3.77 9.18 -15.21
CA ALA A 261 -2.40 8.80 -15.54
C ALA A 261 -1.51 10.03 -15.83
N GLU A 262 -2.02 11.04 -16.50
CA GLU A 262 -1.32 12.32 -16.72
C GLU A 262 -0.94 12.99 -15.41
N GLU A 263 -1.80 12.93 -14.39
CA GLU A 263 -1.59 13.53 -13.07
C GLU A 263 -0.73 12.65 -12.14
N TYR A 264 -0.99 11.34 -12.12
CA TYR A 264 -0.41 10.46 -11.08
C TYR A 264 0.72 9.54 -11.59
N LEU A 265 0.94 9.40 -12.89
CA LEU A 265 2.00 8.55 -13.43
C LEU A 265 3.11 9.34 -14.16
N HIS A 266 3.34 10.60 -13.77
CA HIS A 266 4.45 11.36 -14.33
C HIS A 266 5.79 10.87 -13.77
N PRO A 267 6.75 10.38 -14.61
CA PRO A 267 8.00 9.75 -14.15
C PRO A 267 8.83 10.61 -13.19
N ALA A 268 8.87 11.94 -13.41
CA ALA A 268 9.65 12.84 -12.58
C ALA A 268 9.19 12.95 -11.11
N ASP A 269 7.96 12.52 -10.81
CA ASP A 269 7.42 12.56 -9.46
C ASP A 269 7.84 11.35 -8.61
N PHE A 270 8.31 10.29 -9.26
CA PHE A 270 8.65 9.04 -8.59
C PHE A 270 10.08 9.04 -8.02
N TYR A 271 10.22 8.41 -6.87
CA TYR A 271 11.47 7.89 -6.37
C TYR A 271 11.77 6.56 -7.07
N GLU A 272 12.97 6.41 -7.57
CA GLU A 272 13.49 5.21 -8.20
C GLU A 272 14.62 4.66 -7.35
N LEU A 273 14.50 3.42 -6.92
CA LEU A 273 15.49 2.74 -6.10
C LEU A 273 15.78 1.38 -6.71
N VAL A 274 17.04 1.16 -7.01
CA VAL A 274 17.59 -0.15 -7.43
C VAL A 274 18.64 -0.59 -6.41
N VAL A 275 18.48 -1.78 -5.88
CA VAL A 275 19.42 -2.42 -4.95
C VAL A 275 19.92 -3.70 -5.58
N VAL A 276 21.22 -3.84 -5.80
CA VAL A 276 21.86 -4.99 -6.45
C VAL A 276 23.02 -5.54 -5.64
#